data_e3d82eff6336f79c34ffacae9099b9e1
#
_entry.id   e3d82eff6336f79c34ffacae9099b9e1
#
_cell.length_a   1.000
_cell.length_b   1.000
_cell.length_c   1.000
_cell.angle_alpha   90.00
_cell.angle_beta   90.00
_cell.angle_gamma   90.00
#
_symmetry.space_group_name_H-M   'P 1'
#
loop_
_entity.id
_entity.type
_entity.pdbx_description
1 polymer ?
#
loop_
_entity_poly.entity_id
_entity_poly.type
_entity_poly.pdbx_seq_one_letter_code
_entity_poly.pdbx_strand_id
1 'polypeptide(L)'
;AKALRSIQQRDLPVIDPTRRVLGVIRPTVEALGELSSTGNIGVMGTNGTVQSHSYEMEVAKLNPDFKVYSQACPMWVPLVENHEAESEGADYFVRKYVDGLLKKGPEIDTIVLACTHYPILYPKIRDAVPEHIKIVTQGEIVARSLADYMKRHPEMECRCSKGGTCRYLTTEDPDKFTDLARIFLQEPVAVRHIDL
;
A
#
# COMPACT_ATOMS: atom_id res chain seq x y z
N ALA A 1 -0.26 -6.29 -7.25
CA ALA A 1 -1.70 -6.47 -7.46
C ALA A 1 -2.02 -7.41 -8.63
N LYS A 2 -1.49 -7.15 -9.83
CA LYS A 2 -1.79 -7.98 -11.01
C LYS A 2 -1.35 -9.45 -10.84
N ALA A 3 -0.14 -9.67 -10.35
CA ALA A 3 0.40 -11.01 -10.10
C ALA A 3 -0.40 -11.79 -9.03
N LEU A 4 -0.85 -11.12 -7.97
CA LEU A 4 -1.58 -11.74 -6.88
C LEU A 4 -2.81 -12.52 -7.36
N ARG A 5 -3.62 -11.93 -8.24
CA ARG A 5 -4.83 -12.59 -8.76
C ARG A 5 -4.49 -13.84 -9.57
N SER A 6 -3.46 -13.80 -10.41
CA SER A 6 -2.99 -14.98 -11.14
C SER A 6 -2.54 -16.08 -10.17
N ILE A 7 -1.75 -15.71 -9.17
CA ILE A 7 -1.27 -16.64 -8.15
C ILE A 7 -2.45 -17.28 -7.40
N GLN A 8 -3.41 -16.48 -6.92
CA GLN A 8 -4.56 -16.99 -6.17
C GLN A 8 -5.48 -17.89 -6.99
N GLN A 9 -5.71 -17.58 -8.26
CA GLN A 9 -6.72 -18.25 -9.08
C GLN A 9 -6.19 -19.39 -9.94
N ARG A 10 -4.91 -19.35 -10.31
CA ARG A 10 -4.31 -20.30 -11.25
C ARG A 10 -3.17 -21.11 -10.64
N ASP A 11 -2.19 -20.43 -10.05
CA ASP A 11 -0.95 -21.07 -9.69
C ASP A 11 -1.05 -21.79 -8.34
N LEU A 12 -1.51 -21.10 -7.31
CA LEU A 12 -1.56 -21.64 -5.95
C LEU A 12 -2.47 -22.87 -5.81
N PRO A 13 -3.66 -22.95 -6.43
CA PRO A 13 -4.50 -24.15 -6.37
C PRO A 13 -3.83 -25.41 -6.95
N VAL A 14 -2.91 -25.23 -7.88
CA VAL A 14 -2.16 -26.33 -8.51
C VAL A 14 -0.91 -26.68 -7.69
N ILE A 15 -0.18 -25.67 -7.21
CA ILE A 15 1.09 -25.87 -6.50
C ILE A 15 0.85 -26.38 -5.07
N ASP A 16 -0.02 -25.71 -4.32
CA ASP A 16 -0.37 -26.07 -2.94
C ASP A 16 -1.74 -25.47 -2.56
N PRO A 17 -2.84 -26.23 -2.74
CA PRO A 17 -4.20 -25.75 -2.44
C PRO A 17 -4.45 -25.50 -0.95
N THR A 18 -3.56 -25.95 -0.07
CA THR A 18 -3.67 -25.73 1.38
C THR A 18 -3.12 -24.39 1.83
N ARG A 19 -2.35 -23.69 0.99
CA ARG A 19 -1.79 -22.37 1.29
C ARG A 19 -2.73 -21.25 0.89
N ARG A 20 -2.46 -20.08 1.44
CA ARG A 20 -3.18 -18.84 1.12
C ARG A 20 -2.20 -17.72 0.82
N VAL A 21 -2.57 -16.87 -0.14
CA VAL A 21 -1.90 -15.61 -0.44
C VAL A 21 -2.92 -14.51 -0.24
N LEU A 22 -2.66 -13.59 0.67
CA LEU A 22 -3.52 -12.48 1.01
C LEU A 22 -2.98 -11.20 0.39
N GLY A 23 -3.89 -10.33 -0.09
CA GLY A 23 -3.54 -9.07 -0.70
C GLY A 23 -3.91 -7.89 0.18
N VAL A 24 -3.23 -6.76 -0.02
CA VAL A 24 -3.42 -5.53 0.78
C VAL A 24 -4.54 -4.63 0.23
N ILE A 25 -4.93 -4.77 -1.04
CA ILE A 25 -5.93 -3.89 -1.66
C ILE A 25 -7.32 -4.14 -1.10
N ARG A 26 -7.73 -5.40 -1.03
CA ARG A 26 -9.08 -5.77 -0.61
C ARG A 26 -9.45 -5.26 0.80
N PRO A 27 -8.65 -5.46 1.85
CA PRO A 27 -8.96 -4.89 3.17
C PRO A 27 -9.08 -3.37 3.16
N THR A 28 -8.23 -2.69 2.37
CA THR A 28 -8.32 -1.24 2.21
C THR A 28 -9.63 -0.83 1.57
N VAL A 29 -10.06 -1.50 0.49
CA VAL A 29 -11.31 -1.20 -0.22
C VAL A 29 -12.53 -1.50 0.64
N GLU A 30 -12.52 -2.58 1.43
CA GLU A 30 -13.58 -2.90 2.40
C GLU A 30 -13.76 -1.76 3.41
N ALA A 31 -12.67 -1.16 3.89
CA ALA A 31 -12.74 -0.04 4.82
C ALA A 31 -13.24 1.28 4.19
N LEU A 32 -13.15 1.45 2.86
CA LEU A 32 -13.57 2.69 2.20
C LEU A 32 -15.07 2.98 2.36
N GLY A 33 -15.90 1.94 2.48
CA GLY A 33 -17.35 2.11 2.71
C GLY A 33 -17.69 2.86 3.99
N GLU A 34 -16.83 2.78 5.01
CA GLU A 34 -17.00 3.49 6.29
C GLU A 34 -16.23 4.82 6.32
N LEU A 35 -15.20 4.95 5.49
CA LEU A 35 -14.30 6.10 5.49
C LEU A 35 -14.78 7.24 4.61
N SER A 36 -15.35 6.93 3.43
CA SER A 36 -15.84 7.94 2.50
C SER A 36 -17.34 8.19 2.69
N SER A 37 -17.73 9.45 2.67
CA SER A 37 -19.12 9.88 2.69
C SER A 37 -19.67 10.22 1.30
N THR A 38 -18.81 10.61 0.37
CA THR A 38 -19.21 10.99 -1.00
C THR A 38 -19.09 9.84 -2.00
N GLY A 39 -18.34 8.79 -1.65
CA GLY A 39 -17.98 7.72 -2.58
C GLY A 39 -16.97 8.15 -3.65
N ASN A 40 -16.37 9.34 -3.55
CA ASN A 40 -15.34 9.82 -4.48
C ASN A 40 -13.95 9.59 -3.87
N ILE A 41 -13.25 8.60 -4.38
CA ILE A 41 -11.98 8.10 -3.82
C ILE A 41 -10.82 8.51 -4.71
N GLY A 42 -9.83 9.18 -4.12
CA GLY A 42 -8.52 9.39 -4.73
C GLY A 42 -7.59 8.22 -4.43
N VAL A 43 -6.87 7.72 -5.42
CA VAL A 43 -5.82 6.71 -5.24
C VAL A 43 -4.50 7.25 -5.75
N MET A 44 -3.54 7.45 -4.86
CA MET A 44 -2.17 7.85 -5.21
C MET A 44 -1.27 6.61 -5.17
N GLY A 45 -0.65 6.29 -6.30
CA GLY A 45 0.14 5.07 -6.43
C GLY A 45 1.32 5.22 -7.39
N THR A 46 2.10 4.15 -7.52
CA THR A 46 3.13 4.05 -8.57
C THR A 46 2.48 3.91 -9.95
N ASN A 47 3.27 4.13 -11.02
CA ASN A 47 2.79 3.88 -12.38
C ASN A 47 2.19 2.47 -12.54
N GLY A 48 2.87 1.45 -12.00
CA GLY A 48 2.40 0.07 -12.08
C GLY A 48 1.07 -0.16 -11.34
N THR A 49 0.89 0.48 -10.17
CA THR A 49 -0.36 0.39 -9.41
C THR A 49 -1.52 1.02 -10.20
N VAL A 50 -1.33 2.22 -10.71
CA VAL A 50 -2.36 2.95 -11.47
C VAL A 50 -2.70 2.23 -12.77
N GLN A 51 -1.70 1.82 -13.56
CA GLN A 51 -1.91 1.09 -14.82
C GLN A 51 -2.55 -0.29 -14.65
N SER A 52 -2.44 -0.89 -13.46
CA SER A 52 -3.07 -2.18 -13.19
C SER A 52 -4.58 -2.10 -13.00
N HIS A 53 -5.13 -0.91 -12.79
CA HIS A 53 -6.54 -0.66 -12.44
C HIS A 53 -7.07 -1.53 -11.29
N SER A 54 -6.16 -1.98 -10.40
CA SER A 54 -6.54 -2.95 -9.37
C SER A 54 -7.44 -2.36 -8.29
N TYR A 55 -7.28 -1.07 -7.97
CA TYR A 55 -8.18 -0.39 -7.04
C TYR A 55 -9.55 -0.16 -7.64
N GLU A 56 -9.62 0.36 -8.87
CA GLU A 56 -10.87 0.57 -9.59
C GLU A 56 -11.67 -0.73 -9.70
N MET A 57 -11.00 -1.82 -10.09
CA MET A 57 -11.65 -3.13 -10.20
C MET A 57 -12.13 -3.69 -8.86
N GLU A 58 -11.40 -3.48 -7.77
CA GLU A 58 -11.81 -3.99 -6.47
C GLU A 58 -12.89 -3.11 -5.84
N VAL A 59 -12.81 -1.78 -5.99
CA VAL A 59 -13.85 -0.85 -5.56
C VAL A 59 -15.17 -1.13 -6.29
N ALA A 60 -15.14 -1.32 -7.61
CA ALA A 60 -16.35 -1.62 -8.39
C ALA A 60 -17.07 -2.91 -7.95
N LYS A 61 -16.35 -3.86 -7.32
CA LYS A 61 -16.97 -5.09 -6.81
C LYS A 61 -17.65 -4.92 -5.45
N LEU A 62 -17.08 -4.10 -4.57
CA LEU A 62 -17.51 -3.99 -3.18
C LEU A 62 -18.37 -2.75 -2.94
N ASN A 63 -18.10 -1.69 -3.69
CA ASN A 63 -18.78 -0.40 -3.60
C ASN A 63 -19.05 0.11 -5.04
N PRO A 64 -20.02 -0.48 -5.77
CA PRO A 64 -20.22 -0.21 -7.20
C PRO A 64 -20.60 1.24 -7.53
N ASP A 65 -21.14 1.97 -6.57
CA ASP A 65 -21.53 3.38 -6.73
C ASP A 65 -20.35 4.34 -6.50
N PHE A 66 -19.19 3.84 -6.03
CA PHE A 66 -18.03 4.67 -5.76
C PHE A 66 -17.26 4.97 -7.04
N LYS A 67 -16.71 6.20 -7.11
CA LYS A 67 -15.84 6.65 -8.20
C LYS A 67 -14.39 6.70 -7.74
N VAL A 68 -13.49 6.15 -8.53
CA VAL A 68 -12.06 6.12 -8.25
C VAL A 68 -11.31 7.02 -9.22
N TYR A 69 -10.53 7.94 -8.66
CA TYR A 69 -9.64 8.85 -9.39
C TYR A 69 -8.19 8.47 -9.07
N SER A 70 -7.47 7.95 -10.04
CA SER A 70 -6.11 7.48 -9.85
C SER A 70 -5.08 8.51 -10.31
N GLN A 71 -4.03 8.71 -9.49
CA GLN A 71 -2.89 9.56 -9.76
C GLN A 71 -1.59 8.79 -9.57
N ALA A 72 -0.81 8.68 -10.64
CA ALA A 72 0.55 8.15 -10.55
C ALA A 72 1.51 9.20 -9.96
N CYS A 73 2.36 8.76 -9.03
CA CYS A 73 3.32 9.58 -8.32
C CYS A 73 4.75 9.01 -8.51
N PRO A 74 5.30 9.03 -9.73
CA PRO A 74 6.54 8.29 -10.06
C PRO A 74 7.77 8.79 -9.29
N MET A 75 7.80 10.04 -8.81
CA MET A 75 8.94 10.59 -8.09
C MET A 75 8.92 10.30 -6.58
N TRP A 76 7.80 9.86 -6.00
CA TRP A 76 7.72 9.71 -4.54
C TRP A 76 8.58 8.56 -4.00
N VAL A 77 8.65 7.43 -4.70
CA VAL A 77 9.53 6.32 -4.30
C VAL A 77 11.00 6.72 -4.40
N PRO A 78 11.51 7.25 -5.53
CA PRO A 78 12.88 7.76 -5.62
C PRO A 78 13.27 8.78 -4.55
N LEU A 79 12.37 9.71 -4.22
CA LEU A 79 12.63 10.70 -3.16
C LEU A 79 12.83 10.04 -1.79
N VAL A 80 12.00 9.06 -1.45
CA VAL A 80 12.15 8.32 -0.18
C VAL A 80 13.43 7.50 -0.16
N GLU A 81 13.68 6.73 -1.22
CA GLU A 81 14.85 5.82 -1.30
C GLU A 81 16.20 6.53 -1.37
N ASN A 82 16.22 7.78 -1.82
CA ASN A 82 17.42 8.62 -1.86
C ASN A 82 17.53 9.60 -0.68
N HIS A 83 16.75 9.41 0.40
CA HIS A 83 16.76 10.28 1.59
C HIS A 83 16.36 11.75 1.31
N GLU A 84 15.62 11.99 0.22
CA GLU A 84 15.17 13.33 -0.20
C GLU A 84 13.73 13.64 0.26
N ALA A 85 13.17 12.83 1.17
CA ALA A 85 11.79 13.01 1.64
C ALA A 85 11.53 14.39 2.28
N GLU A 86 12.57 15.01 2.88
CA GLU A 86 12.48 16.33 3.50
C GLU A 86 12.91 17.50 2.59
N SER A 87 13.35 17.23 1.36
CA SER A 87 13.83 18.24 0.41
C SER A 87 12.70 19.12 -0.15
N GLU A 88 13.06 20.30 -0.68
CA GLU A 88 12.14 21.15 -1.44
C GLU A 88 11.64 20.46 -2.72
N GLY A 89 12.45 19.55 -3.27
CA GLY A 89 12.04 18.69 -4.38
C GLY A 89 10.86 17.79 -4.01
N ALA A 90 10.83 17.25 -2.77
CA ALA A 90 9.70 16.50 -2.27
C ALA A 90 8.44 17.39 -2.17
N ASP A 91 8.56 18.62 -1.65
CA ASP A 91 7.43 19.56 -1.55
C ASP A 91 6.84 19.84 -2.94
N TYR A 92 7.70 20.08 -3.93
CA TYR A 92 7.25 20.32 -5.30
C TYR A 92 6.47 19.12 -5.87
N PHE A 93 7.04 17.90 -5.78
CA PHE A 93 6.39 16.72 -6.35
C PHE A 93 5.17 16.29 -5.57
N VAL A 94 5.12 16.51 -4.26
CA VAL A 94 3.92 16.25 -3.45
C VAL A 94 2.78 17.14 -3.91
N ARG A 95 2.98 18.46 -3.95
CA ARG A 95 1.97 19.42 -4.42
C ARG A 95 1.52 19.12 -5.84
N LYS A 96 2.46 18.89 -6.75
CA LYS A 96 2.18 18.58 -8.16
C LYS A 96 1.21 17.40 -8.32
N TYR A 97 1.42 16.32 -7.59
CA TYR A 97 0.59 15.13 -7.76
C TYR A 97 -0.72 15.22 -6.98
N VAL A 98 -0.73 15.87 -5.82
CA VAL A 98 -1.97 16.16 -5.09
C VAL A 98 -2.89 17.06 -5.92
N ASP A 99 -2.37 18.17 -6.46
CA ASP A 99 -3.13 19.06 -7.34
C ASP A 99 -3.65 18.35 -8.58
N GLY A 100 -2.80 17.47 -9.16
CA GLY A 100 -3.17 16.64 -10.29
C GLY A 100 -4.33 15.69 -10.00
N LEU A 101 -4.37 15.11 -8.80
CA LEU A 101 -5.46 14.27 -8.36
C LEU A 101 -6.75 15.07 -8.14
N LEU A 102 -6.67 16.16 -7.39
CA LEU A 102 -7.84 16.98 -7.02
C LEU A 102 -8.50 17.63 -8.25
N LYS A 103 -7.72 17.96 -9.29
CA LYS A 103 -8.27 18.42 -10.57
C LYS A 103 -9.09 17.35 -11.31
N LYS A 104 -8.80 16.07 -11.10
CA LYS A 104 -9.55 14.96 -11.73
C LYS A 104 -10.86 14.68 -11.00
N GLY A 105 -10.90 14.88 -9.70
CA GLY A 105 -12.04 14.61 -8.85
C GLY A 105 -12.21 15.67 -7.77
N PRO A 106 -12.92 16.78 -8.07
CA PRO A 106 -13.10 17.88 -7.12
C PRO A 106 -13.95 17.51 -5.89
N GLU A 107 -14.67 16.40 -5.95
CA GLU A 107 -15.51 15.89 -4.84
C GLU A 107 -14.84 14.77 -4.05
N ILE A 108 -13.56 14.51 -4.25
CA ILE A 108 -12.80 13.53 -3.47
C ILE A 108 -12.84 13.93 -1.99
N ASP A 109 -13.26 13.00 -1.15
CA ASP A 109 -13.25 13.15 0.32
C ASP A 109 -12.27 12.20 1.02
N THR A 110 -11.76 11.23 0.30
CA THR A 110 -10.85 10.21 0.83
C THR A 110 -9.75 9.89 -0.17
N ILE A 111 -8.48 9.97 0.26
CA ILE A 111 -7.30 9.64 -0.55
C ILE A 111 -6.60 8.42 0.05
N VAL A 112 -6.37 7.39 -0.77
CA VAL A 112 -5.61 6.19 -0.40
C VAL A 112 -4.16 6.34 -0.87
N LEU A 113 -3.22 6.20 0.06
CA LEU A 113 -1.78 6.09 -0.25
C LEU A 113 -1.44 4.64 -0.60
N ALA A 114 -1.47 4.35 -1.90
CA ALA A 114 -1.39 2.99 -2.44
C ALA A 114 0.05 2.49 -2.70
N CYS A 115 0.99 2.92 -1.87
CA CYS A 115 2.38 2.47 -1.89
C CYS A 115 2.96 2.48 -0.48
N THR A 116 3.79 1.50 -0.16
CA THR A 116 4.43 1.36 1.17
C THR A 116 5.40 2.49 1.50
N HIS A 117 5.95 3.18 0.51
CA HIS A 117 6.87 4.32 0.71
C HIS A 117 6.14 5.62 1.09
N TYR A 118 4.90 5.79 0.67
CA TYR A 118 4.20 7.06 0.79
C TYR A 118 3.93 7.54 2.21
N PRO A 119 3.78 6.67 3.22
CA PRO A 119 3.66 7.11 4.61
C PRO A 119 4.88 7.92 5.12
N ILE A 120 6.07 7.75 4.54
CA ILE A 120 7.25 8.57 4.88
C ILE A 120 7.04 10.05 4.46
N LEU A 121 6.31 10.28 3.37
CA LEU A 121 5.96 11.62 2.90
C LEU A 121 4.65 12.15 3.52
N TYR A 122 4.06 11.43 4.47
CA TYR A 122 2.75 11.77 5.04
C TYR A 122 2.64 13.20 5.55
N PRO A 123 3.61 13.78 6.31
CA PRO A 123 3.51 15.17 6.77
C PRO A 123 3.33 16.14 5.58
N LYS A 124 4.17 16.04 4.57
CA LYS A 124 4.11 16.89 3.37
C LYS A 124 2.84 16.66 2.55
N ILE A 125 2.36 15.41 2.46
CA ILE A 125 1.09 15.09 1.80
C ILE A 125 -0.07 15.71 2.57
N ARG A 126 -0.07 15.62 3.90
CA ARG A 126 -1.11 16.23 4.74
C ARG A 126 -1.18 17.74 4.57
N ASP A 127 -0.02 18.40 4.51
CA ASP A 127 0.06 19.86 4.30
C ASP A 127 -0.45 20.30 2.92
N ALA A 128 -0.31 19.44 1.92
CA ALA A 128 -0.76 19.73 0.55
C ALA A 128 -2.22 19.38 0.29
N VAL A 129 -2.81 18.47 1.07
CA VAL A 129 -4.19 18.00 0.91
C VAL A 129 -5.13 18.85 1.77
N PRO A 130 -6.29 19.32 1.25
CA PRO A 130 -7.28 20.04 2.04
C PRO A 130 -7.69 19.29 3.31
N GLU A 131 -7.91 20.01 4.41
CA GLU A 131 -8.11 19.42 5.74
C GLU A 131 -9.32 18.48 5.82
N HIS A 132 -10.37 18.78 5.07
CA HIS A 132 -11.60 17.97 5.03
C HIS A 132 -11.44 16.62 4.32
N ILE A 133 -10.36 16.42 3.56
CA ILE A 133 -10.09 15.17 2.85
C ILE A 133 -9.32 14.21 3.77
N LYS A 134 -9.85 13.01 3.96
CA LYS A 134 -9.20 11.96 4.73
C LYS A 134 -8.04 11.35 3.93
N ILE A 135 -6.91 11.11 4.60
CA ILE A 135 -5.79 10.38 4.03
C ILE A 135 -5.70 9.02 4.70
N VAL A 136 -5.74 7.98 3.89
CA VAL A 136 -5.74 6.58 4.33
C VAL A 136 -4.39 5.95 4.01
N THR A 137 -3.67 5.56 5.05
CA THR A 137 -2.50 4.66 4.95
C THR A 137 -2.96 3.23 5.15
N GLN A 138 -2.38 2.28 4.40
CA GLN A 138 -2.90 0.91 4.37
C GLN A 138 -2.43 0.05 5.56
N GLY A 139 -1.32 0.39 6.19
CA GLY A 139 -0.63 -0.48 7.16
C GLY A 139 -1.53 -0.99 8.27
N GLU A 140 -2.20 -0.08 8.98
CA GLU A 140 -3.06 -0.43 10.12
C GLU A 140 -4.31 -1.21 9.70
N ILE A 141 -4.95 -0.81 8.61
CA ILE A 141 -6.14 -1.50 8.05
C ILE A 141 -5.79 -2.93 7.71
N VAL A 142 -4.68 -3.13 6.99
CA VAL A 142 -4.23 -4.47 6.58
C VAL A 142 -3.84 -5.31 7.79
N ALA A 143 -3.15 -4.75 8.77
CA ALA A 143 -2.76 -5.45 9.99
C ALA A 143 -3.99 -5.92 10.80
N ARG A 144 -4.99 -5.06 10.99
CA ARG A 144 -6.24 -5.40 11.65
C ARG A 144 -7.00 -6.50 10.90
N SER A 145 -7.11 -6.36 9.58
CA SER A 145 -7.77 -7.35 8.73
C SER A 145 -7.06 -8.71 8.76
N LEU A 146 -5.72 -8.71 8.78
CA LEU A 146 -4.94 -9.93 8.93
C LEU A 146 -5.16 -10.58 10.30
N ALA A 147 -5.13 -9.80 11.38
CA ALA A 147 -5.39 -10.30 12.73
C ALA A 147 -6.78 -10.93 12.85
N ASP A 148 -7.79 -10.30 12.26
CA ASP A 148 -9.15 -10.82 12.22
C ASP A 148 -9.27 -12.09 11.34
N TYR A 149 -8.59 -12.10 10.20
CA TYR A 149 -8.50 -13.29 9.36
C TYR A 149 -7.92 -14.48 10.15
N MET A 150 -6.81 -14.28 10.85
CA MET A 150 -6.17 -15.35 11.64
C MET A 150 -7.09 -15.86 12.76
N LYS A 151 -7.86 -15.00 13.41
CA LYS A 151 -8.87 -15.42 14.42
C LYS A 151 -9.97 -16.30 13.82
N ARG A 152 -10.42 -15.98 12.62
CA ARG A 152 -11.47 -16.72 11.90
C ARG A 152 -10.97 -18.01 11.24
N HIS A 153 -9.64 -18.15 11.10
CA HIS A 153 -8.98 -19.27 10.44
C HIS A 153 -7.93 -19.92 11.36
N PRO A 154 -8.37 -20.57 12.47
CA PRO A 154 -7.43 -21.19 13.41
C PRO A 154 -6.56 -22.26 12.78
N GLU A 155 -7.03 -22.92 11.71
CA GLU A 155 -6.26 -23.87 10.90
C GLU A 155 -5.05 -23.24 10.20
N MET A 156 -5.12 -21.94 9.90
CA MET A 156 -4.00 -21.17 9.33
C MET A 156 -3.10 -20.62 10.45
N GLU A 157 -3.71 -20.13 11.51
CA GLU A 157 -3.01 -19.56 12.67
C GLU A 157 -2.10 -20.60 13.35
N CYS A 158 -2.56 -21.83 13.54
CA CYS A 158 -1.77 -22.90 14.18
C CYS A 158 -0.58 -23.38 13.31
N ARG A 159 -0.59 -23.09 11.99
CA ARG A 159 0.53 -23.42 11.08
C ARG A 159 1.62 -22.33 11.08
N CYS A 160 1.36 -21.17 11.66
CA CYS A 160 2.34 -20.09 11.76
C CYS A 160 3.31 -20.31 12.92
N SER A 161 4.59 -19.96 12.71
CA SER A 161 5.58 -19.96 13.78
C SER A 161 5.19 -18.96 14.87
N LYS A 162 5.57 -19.28 16.11
CA LYS A 162 5.29 -18.44 17.27
C LYS A 162 6.61 -17.77 17.73
N GLY A 163 6.48 -16.70 18.54
CA GLY A 163 7.63 -16.02 19.15
C GLY A 163 8.00 -14.68 18.51
N GLY A 164 7.24 -14.22 17.49
CA GLY A 164 7.38 -12.86 16.95
C GLY A 164 8.74 -12.57 16.29
N THR A 165 9.42 -13.59 15.76
CA THR A 165 10.72 -13.40 15.10
C THR A 165 10.55 -13.01 13.64
N CYS A 166 11.30 -12.00 13.18
CA CYS A 166 11.41 -11.61 11.79
C CYS A 166 12.75 -12.04 11.18
N ARG A 167 12.72 -12.50 9.94
CA ARG A 167 13.91 -12.74 9.13
C ARG A 167 13.85 -11.90 7.88
N TYR A 168 14.86 -11.05 7.68
CA TYR A 168 14.96 -10.18 6.50
C TYR A 168 15.86 -10.83 5.48
N LEU A 169 15.33 -11.07 4.29
CA LEU A 169 15.99 -11.76 3.18
C LEU A 169 15.95 -10.86 1.95
N THR A 170 17.05 -10.81 1.21
CA THR A 170 17.13 -10.05 -0.04
C THR A 170 17.90 -10.82 -1.11
N THR A 171 17.57 -10.58 -2.37
CA THR A 171 18.34 -11.02 -3.55
C THR A 171 19.30 -9.92 -4.03
N GLU A 172 19.27 -8.75 -3.39
CA GLU A 172 20.17 -7.62 -3.65
C GLU A 172 21.24 -7.53 -2.56
N ASP A 173 22.03 -6.46 -2.61
CA ASP A 173 23.05 -6.15 -1.59
C ASP A 173 22.39 -5.97 -0.20
N PRO A 174 22.78 -6.75 0.83
CA PRO A 174 22.25 -6.64 2.19
C PRO A 174 22.49 -5.29 2.85
N ASP A 175 23.61 -4.62 2.56
CA ASP A 175 23.92 -3.32 3.14
C ASP A 175 22.96 -2.25 2.62
N LYS A 176 22.73 -2.24 1.30
CA LYS A 176 21.74 -1.35 0.67
C LYS A 176 20.33 -1.59 1.21
N PHE A 177 19.93 -2.87 1.36
CA PHE A 177 18.62 -3.20 1.95
C PHE A 177 18.52 -2.71 3.40
N THR A 178 19.57 -2.89 4.20
CA THR A 178 19.61 -2.46 5.60
C THR A 178 19.45 -0.95 5.72
N ASP A 179 20.11 -0.17 4.86
CA ASP A 179 20.00 1.28 4.88
C ASP A 179 18.58 1.76 4.53
N LEU A 180 17.98 1.17 3.51
CA LEU A 180 16.58 1.46 3.16
C LEU A 180 15.61 1.02 4.27
N ALA A 181 15.82 -0.16 4.86
CA ALA A 181 14.96 -0.66 5.93
C ALA A 181 14.92 0.26 7.15
N ARG A 182 16.03 0.95 7.48
CA ARG A 182 16.08 1.93 8.57
C ARG A 182 15.10 3.09 8.40
N ILE A 183 14.81 3.50 7.16
CA ILE A 183 13.84 4.56 6.88
C ILE A 183 12.44 4.16 7.40
N PHE A 184 12.09 2.89 7.25
CA PHE A 184 10.75 2.38 7.58
C PHE A 184 10.65 1.83 9.00
N LEU A 185 11.65 1.11 9.46
CA LEU A 185 11.61 0.38 10.73
C LEU A 185 12.19 1.17 11.90
N GLN A 186 12.97 2.24 11.61
CA GLN A 186 13.65 3.09 12.60
C GLN A 186 14.58 2.30 13.56
N GLU A 187 14.93 1.07 13.17
CA GLU A 187 15.84 0.20 13.90
C GLU A 187 16.75 -0.57 12.93
N PRO A 188 17.96 -0.97 13.36
CA PRO A 188 18.81 -1.79 12.52
C PRO A 188 18.25 -3.21 12.38
N VAL A 189 18.32 -3.76 11.19
CA VAL A 189 17.90 -5.14 10.90
C VAL A 189 19.05 -5.97 10.39
N ALA A 190 19.09 -7.25 10.79
CA ALA A 190 20.05 -8.21 10.24
C ALA A 190 19.46 -8.82 8.95
N VAL A 191 20.07 -8.49 7.84
CA VAL A 191 19.64 -8.92 6.50
C VAL A 191 20.54 -10.04 5.99
N ARG A 192 19.97 -11.05 5.35
CA ARG A 192 20.70 -12.14 4.71
C ARG A 192 20.43 -12.16 3.21
N HIS A 193 21.52 -12.24 2.42
CA HIS A 193 21.41 -12.50 0.98
C HIS A 193 20.93 -13.93 0.72
N ILE A 194 20.06 -14.09 -0.27
CA ILE A 194 19.61 -15.40 -0.79
C ILE A 194 19.63 -15.38 -2.31
N ASP A 195 20.01 -16.49 -2.91
CA ASP A 195 19.82 -16.76 -4.32
C ASP A 195 18.47 -17.44 -4.56
N LEU A 196 17.80 -17.14 -5.69
CA LEU A 196 16.51 -17.71 -6.10
C LEU A 196 16.72 -18.72 -7.25
#